data_439ee8b4bf9fcecc5899c6724befae75
#
_entry.id   439ee8b4bf9fcecc5899c6724befae75
#
_cell.length_a   1.000
_cell.length_b   1.000
_cell.length_c   1.000
_cell.angle_alpha   90.00
_cell.angle_beta   90.00
_cell.angle_gamma   90.00
#
_symmetry.space_group_name_H-M   'P 1'
#
loop_
_entity.id
_entity.type
_entity.pdbx_description
1 polymer ?
#
loop_
_entity_poly.entity_id
_entity_poly.type
_entity_poly.pdbx_seq_one_letter_code
_entity_poly.pdbx_strand_id
1 'polypeptide(L)'
;MKKKCIFVLLMVALMLCAAACGTVSTENASSYTDDIEVPEGKPLPTDGEEQTVDKSKEGTCTLLVECSTILDHMEQLNDSKTALVPEDGILYAEREVTFYEGETVFDVLQREMINEKIHFEFSNNPVYNAAYVEGIGNLYEFDCGSLSGWTYSVNGWFPNYGCSRYLVSEGDRIEWLYTCDLGEDVSGTMQQ
;
A
#
# COMPACT_ATOMS: atom_id res chain seq x y z
N MET A 1 27.60 -28.49 -62.33
CA MET A 1 28.28 -28.45 -60.99
C MET A 1 28.09 -27.14 -60.22
N LYS A 2 27.91 -25.98 -60.91
CA LYS A 2 27.74 -24.65 -60.21
C LYS A 2 26.45 -24.48 -59.42
N LYS A 3 25.33 -25.13 -59.80
CA LYS A 3 24.01 -25.01 -59.10
C LYS A 3 23.94 -25.77 -57.79
N LYS A 4 24.69 -26.84 -57.60
CA LYS A 4 24.71 -27.61 -56.31
C LYS A 4 25.50 -26.92 -55.23
N CYS A 5 26.54 -26.14 -55.57
CA CYS A 5 27.31 -25.38 -54.58
C CYS A 5 26.57 -24.19 -54.01
N ILE A 6 25.69 -23.55 -54.81
CA ILE A 6 24.89 -22.40 -54.34
C ILE A 6 23.83 -22.87 -53.32
N PHE A 7 23.24 -24.07 -53.50
CA PHE A 7 22.22 -24.60 -52.58
C PHE A 7 22.82 -24.99 -51.22
N VAL A 8 24.06 -25.53 -51.24
CA VAL A 8 24.77 -25.87 -49.96
C VAL A 8 25.17 -24.62 -49.20
N LEU A 9 25.60 -23.55 -49.90
CA LEU A 9 25.93 -22.27 -49.25
C LEU A 9 24.70 -21.57 -48.65
N LEU A 10 23.51 -21.69 -49.28
CA LEU A 10 22.27 -21.16 -48.78
C LEU A 10 21.79 -21.92 -47.52
N MET A 11 21.98 -23.23 -47.47
CA MET A 11 21.60 -24.04 -46.30
C MET A 11 22.53 -23.78 -45.12
N VAL A 12 23.82 -23.54 -45.32
CA VAL A 12 24.76 -23.20 -44.24
C VAL A 12 24.51 -21.79 -43.71
N ALA A 13 24.05 -20.83 -44.55
CA ALA A 13 23.64 -19.50 -44.07
C ALA A 13 22.35 -19.52 -43.27
N LEU A 14 21.43 -20.44 -43.55
CA LEU A 14 20.18 -20.60 -42.76
C LEU A 14 20.45 -21.28 -41.39
N MET A 15 21.46 -22.11 -41.24
CA MET A 15 21.80 -22.75 -39.96
C MET A 15 22.59 -21.85 -39.02
N LEU A 16 23.16 -20.75 -39.48
CA LEU A 16 23.93 -19.80 -38.65
C LEU A 16 23.00 -18.69 -38.03
N CYS A 17 21.75 -18.58 -38.46
CA CYS A 17 20.78 -17.65 -37.86
C CYS A 17 19.98 -18.22 -36.68
N ALA A 18 20.16 -19.48 -36.31
CA ALA A 18 19.39 -20.13 -35.23
C ALA A 18 20.11 -20.13 -33.87
N ALA A 19 21.28 -19.48 -33.74
CA ALA A 19 22.04 -19.44 -32.48
C ALA A 19 22.09 -18.06 -31.81
N ALA A 20 21.19 -17.13 -32.23
CA ALA A 20 20.96 -15.88 -31.47
C ALA A 20 19.62 -16.00 -30.71
N CYS A 21 19.46 -17.09 -29.94
CA CYS A 21 18.59 -17.07 -28.80
C CYS A 21 19.33 -16.23 -27.74
N GLY A 22 19.18 -14.91 -27.83
CA GLY A 22 19.50 -14.02 -26.74
C GLY A 22 18.73 -14.54 -25.53
N THR A 23 19.45 -15.01 -24.53
CA THR A 23 18.92 -15.04 -23.17
C THR A 23 18.44 -13.62 -22.90
N VAL A 24 17.11 -13.42 -22.92
CA VAL A 24 16.50 -12.29 -22.25
C VAL A 24 16.90 -12.52 -20.80
N SER A 25 17.97 -11.84 -20.37
CA SER A 25 18.15 -11.56 -18.97
C SER A 25 16.86 -10.86 -18.58
N THR A 26 16.02 -11.54 -17.82
CA THR A 26 15.12 -10.86 -16.92
C THR A 26 16.04 -10.01 -16.05
N GLU A 27 16.29 -8.77 -16.48
CA GLU A 27 16.73 -7.75 -15.56
C GLU A 27 15.65 -7.81 -14.47
N ASN A 28 16.07 -8.26 -13.28
CA ASN A 28 15.30 -8.16 -12.08
C ASN A 28 14.75 -6.73 -12.08
N ALA A 29 13.42 -6.60 -12.09
CA ALA A 29 12.81 -5.37 -11.69
C ALA A 29 13.46 -5.05 -10.34
N SER A 30 14.33 -4.05 -10.33
CA SER A 30 14.95 -3.54 -9.11
C SER A 30 13.79 -3.29 -8.17
N SER A 31 13.72 -4.03 -7.08
CA SER A 31 12.61 -3.87 -6.17
C SER A 31 12.71 -2.44 -5.65
N TYR A 32 11.65 -1.69 -5.72
CA TYR A 32 11.55 -0.31 -5.21
C TYR A 32 11.97 -0.20 -3.71
N THR A 33 12.24 -1.34 -3.07
CA THR A 33 12.73 -1.45 -1.69
C THR A 33 14.14 -0.94 -1.48
N ASP A 34 14.97 -0.88 -2.51
CA ASP A 34 16.40 -0.63 -2.34
C ASP A 34 16.74 0.82 -1.96
N ASP A 35 15.79 1.77 -2.16
CA ASP A 35 16.00 3.20 -1.92
C ASP A 35 15.11 3.78 -0.78
N ILE A 36 14.36 2.95 -0.04
CA ILE A 36 13.52 3.44 1.06
C ILE A 36 14.39 3.61 2.32
N GLU A 37 14.63 4.85 2.72
CA GLU A 37 15.27 5.16 4.00
C GLU A 37 14.29 4.94 5.15
N VAL A 38 14.56 3.93 5.99
CA VAL A 38 13.78 3.65 7.19
C VAL A 38 14.62 4.03 8.42
N PRO A 39 14.09 4.81 9.36
CA PRO A 39 14.79 5.18 10.57
C PRO A 39 15.25 3.95 11.38
N GLU A 40 16.39 4.06 12.07
CA GLU A 40 16.92 2.98 12.90
C GLU A 40 15.88 2.53 13.94
N GLY A 41 15.69 1.21 14.05
CA GLY A 41 14.73 0.61 14.97
C GLY A 41 13.27 0.59 14.48
N LYS A 42 12.99 1.08 13.27
CA LYS A 42 11.66 0.94 12.65
C LYS A 42 11.62 -0.30 11.74
N PRO A 43 10.44 -0.93 11.58
CA PRO A 43 10.30 -2.09 10.70
C PRO A 43 10.64 -1.76 9.25
N LEU A 44 11.36 -2.65 8.60
CA LEU A 44 11.64 -2.56 7.17
C LEU A 44 10.41 -3.04 6.38
N PRO A 45 10.14 -2.42 5.22
CA PRO A 45 9.07 -2.89 4.36
C PRO A 45 9.38 -4.30 3.82
N THR A 46 8.34 -5.11 3.64
CA THR A 46 8.46 -6.34 2.84
C THR A 46 8.69 -5.99 1.37
N ASP A 47 9.09 -6.97 0.56
CA ASP A 47 9.30 -6.81 -0.87
C ASP A 47 8.00 -6.59 -1.68
N GLY A 48 6.85 -6.57 -1.00
CA GLY A 48 5.53 -6.33 -1.60
C GLY A 48 4.94 -7.54 -2.33
N GLU A 49 5.61 -8.69 -2.29
CA GLU A 49 5.02 -9.95 -2.71
C GLU A 49 3.93 -10.38 -1.71
N GLU A 50 2.98 -11.20 -2.18
CA GLU A 50 1.92 -11.72 -1.31
C GLU A 50 2.55 -12.52 -0.15
N GLN A 51 2.33 -12.03 1.07
CA GLN A 51 2.86 -12.66 2.27
C GLN A 51 2.08 -13.94 2.60
N THR A 52 2.78 -14.95 3.08
CA THR A 52 2.12 -16.16 3.58
C THR A 52 1.59 -15.89 4.99
N VAL A 53 0.26 -15.83 5.12
CA VAL A 53 -0.41 -15.64 6.40
C VAL A 53 -0.61 -16.98 7.11
N ASP A 54 -0.08 -17.12 8.33
CA ASP A 54 -0.27 -18.27 9.19
C ASP A 54 -1.41 -18.05 10.18
N LYS A 55 -2.62 -18.46 9.81
CA LYS A 55 -3.83 -18.32 10.63
C LYS A 55 -3.83 -19.16 11.92
N SER A 56 -2.84 -20.01 12.14
CA SER A 56 -2.69 -20.73 13.41
C SER A 56 -1.94 -19.94 14.48
N LYS A 57 -1.37 -18.82 14.11
CA LYS A 57 -0.61 -17.91 15.00
C LYS A 57 -1.31 -16.57 15.07
N GLU A 58 -2.01 -16.37 16.15
CA GLU A 58 -2.77 -15.15 16.43
C GLU A 58 -1.97 -14.22 17.33
N GLY A 59 -2.10 -12.92 17.09
CA GLY A 59 -1.65 -11.84 17.95
C GLY A 59 -2.73 -10.79 18.07
N THR A 60 -2.47 -9.76 18.88
CA THR A 60 -3.37 -8.63 19.07
C THR A 60 -2.70 -7.31 18.70
N CYS A 61 -3.44 -6.43 18.05
CA CYS A 61 -3.08 -5.05 17.79
C CYS A 61 -4.29 -4.16 18.05
N THR A 62 -4.13 -2.85 18.07
CA THR A 62 -5.26 -1.92 18.09
C THR A 62 -5.44 -1.26 16.73
N LEU A 63 -6.69 -0.97 16.38
CA LEU A 63 -7.05 -0.28 15.15
C LEU A 63 -7.97 0.90 15.45
N LEU A 64 -7.64 2.05 14.88
CA LEU A 64 -8.47 3.27 14.82
C LEU A 64 -8.61 3.68 13.36
N VAL A 65 -9.81 4.16 12.96
CA VAL A 65 -10.00 4.87 11.69
C VAL A 65 -10.77 6.14 11.94
N GLU A 66 -10.18 7.29 11.64
CA GLU A 66 -10.78 8.60 11.89
C GLU A 66 -10.56 9.59 10.74
N CYS A 67 -11.47 10.55 10.67
CA CYS A 67 -11.45 11.68 9.74
C CYS A 67 -11.70 13.01 10.48
N SER A 68 -11.23 13.11 11.73
CA SER A 68 -11.48 14.26 12.62
C SER A 68 -10.94 15.56 12.07
N THR A 69 -9.85 15.53 11.28
CA THR A 69 -9.30 16.74 10.59
C THR A 69 -10.30 17.39 9.65
N ILE A 70 -11.24 16.63 9.06
CA ILE A 70 -12.29 17.20 8.21
C ILE A 70 -13.17 18.17 9.00
N LEU A 71 -13.38 17.92 10.31
CA LEU A 71 -14.23 18.79 11.14
C LEU A 71 -13.69 20.23 11.24
N ASP A 72 -12.38 20.39 11.14
CA ASP A 72 -11.70 21.70 11.13
C ASP A 72 -11.65 22.32 9.71
N HIS A 73 -12.05 21.57 8.67
CA HIS A 73 -11.95 21.96 7.26
C HIS A 73 -13.24 21.73 6.48
N MET A 74 -14.40 21.78 7.17
CA MET A 74 -15.72 21.51 6.56
C MET A 74 -16.04 22.39 5.35
N GLU A 75 -15.43 23.59 5.26
CA GLU A 75 -15.60 24.50 4.12
C GLU A 75 -14.90 24.02 2.85
N GLN A 76 -13.95 23.08 2.98
CA GLN A 76 -13.24 22.46 1.85
C GLN A 76 -13.85 21.11 1.45
N LEU A 77 -14.69 20.55 2.32
CA LEU A 77 -15.31 19.26 2.08
C LEU A 77 -16.33 19.36 0.94
N ASN A 78 -16.30 18.39 0.04
CA ASN A 78 -17.34 18.21 -0.98
C ASN A 78 -18.72 18.12 -0.31
N ASP A 79 -19.65 18.99 -0.67
CA ASP A 79 -20.99 19.09 -0.07
C ASP A 79 -21.72 17.73 -0.02
N SER A 80 -21.51 16.88 -1.03
CA SER A 80 -22.14 15.55 -1.09
C SER A 80 -21.63 14.58 -0.02
N LYS A 81 -20.51 14.91 0.64
CA LYS A 81 -19.85 14.06 1.65
C LYS A 81 -20.15 14.48 3.09
N THR A 82 -20.75 15.65 3.29
CA THR A 82 -21.02 16.21 4.62
C THR A 82 -21.76 15.23 5.55
N ALA A 83 -22.72 14.49 5.02
CA ALA A 83 -23.48 13.51 5.79
C ALA A 83 -22.72 12.22 6.14
N LEU A 84 -21.52 12.04 5.58
CA LEU A 84 -20.67 10.86 5.80
C LEU A 84 -19.67 11.06 6.94
N VAL A 85 -19.42 12.31 7.32
CA VAL A 85 -18.49 12.64 8.41
C VAL A 85 -19.22 12.53 9.73
N PRO A 86 -18.81 11.62 10.64
CA PRO A 86 -19.35 11.53 11.98
C PRO A 86 -19.10 12.84 12.79
N GLU A 87 -19.97 13.14 13.75
CA GLU A 87 -19.84 14.34 14.60
C GLU A 87 -18.53 14.38 15.39
N ASP A 88 -17.97 13.19 15.73
CA ASP A 88 -16.70 13.01 16.42
C ASP A 88 -15.52 12.68 15.47
N GLY A 89 -15.80 12.57 14.16
CA GLY A 89 -14.82 12.22 13.16
C GLY A 89 -14.39 10.75 13.18
N ILE A 90 -15.00 9.87 13.98
CA ILE A 90 -14.57 8.49 14.17
C ILE A 90 -15.39 7.54 13.29
N LEU A 91 -14.77 6.91 12.30
CA LEU A 91 -15.39 5.89 11.45
C LEU A 91 -15.32 4.48 12.08
N TYR A 92 -14.24 4.19 12.79
CA TYR A 92 -14.01 2.95 13.50
C TYR A 92 -13.30 3.27 14.81
N ALA A 93 -14.02 3.16 15.92
CA ALA A 93 -13.51 3.49 17.25
C ALA A 93 -12.32 2.58 17.62
N GLU A 94 -11.29 3.15 18.23
CA GLU A 94 -10.11 2.42 18.66
C GLU A 94 -10.50 1.21 19.50
N ARG A 95 -10.03 0.05 19.07
CA ARG A 95 -10.21 -1.20 19.81
C ARG A 95 -9.17 -2.23 19.45
N GLU A 96 -8.99 -3.19 20.35
CA GLU A 96 -8.17 -4.36 20.11
C GLU A 96 -8.80 -5.26 19.03
N VAL A 97 -7.98 -5.71 18.09
CA VAL A 97 -8.35 -6.62 17.01
C VAL A 97 -7.31 -7.73 16.90
N THR A 98 -7.74 -8.91 16.48
CA THR A 98 -6.82 -10.02 16.21
C THR A 98 -6.10 -9.78 14.88
N PHE A 99 -4.81 -10.10 14.83
CA PHE A 99 -4.08 -10.30 13.57
C PHE A 99 -3.45 -11.69 13.52
N TYR A 100 -3.05 -12.14 12.34
CA TYR A 100 -2.35 -13.40 12.12
C TYR A 100 -0.92 -13.15 11.66
N GLU A 101 0.02 -14.05 12.03
CA GLU A 101 1.41 -13.93 11.61
C GLU A 101 1.51 -13.82 10.07
N GLY A 102 2.19 -12.81 9.59
CA GLY A 102 2.33 -12.50 8.17
C GLY A 102 1.29 -11.50 7.63
N GLU A 103 0.28 -11.12 8.42
CA GLU A 103 -0.64 -10.04 8.00
C GLU A 103 0.03 -8.67 8.04
N THR A 104 -0.35 -7.86 7.08
CA THR A 104 0.08 -6.47 6.95
C THR A 104 -0.97 -5.51 7.54
N VAL A 105 -0.60 -4.24 7.70
CA VAL A 105 -1.54 -3.18 8.10
C VAL A 105 -2.73 -3.11 7.14
N PHE A 106 -2.50 -3.35 5.85
CA PHE A 106 -3.57 -3.41 4.85
C PHE A 106 -4.54 -4.58 5.11
N ASP A 107 -4.01 -5.77 5.40
CA ASP A 107 -4.84 -6.97 5.61
C ASP A 107 -5.76 -6.81 6.82
N VAL A 108 -5.21 -6.26 7.91
CA VAL A 108 -5.99 -5.97 9.14
C VAL A 108 -7.08 -4.95 8.84
N LEU A 109 -6.76 -3.82 8.19
CA LEU A 109 -7.75 -2.81 7.83
C LEU A 109 -8.85 -3.41 6.95
N GLN A 110 -8.48 -4.08 5.86
CA GLN A 110 -9.45 -4.65 4.91
C GLN A 110 -10.41 -5.60 5.61
N ARG A 111 -9.89 -6.49 6.46
CA ARG A 111 -10.72 -7.44 7.21
C ARG A 111 -11.70 -6.73 8.13
N GLU A 112 -11.24 -5.73 8.89
CA GLU A 112 -12.10 -5.03 9.84
C GLU A 112 -13.15 -4.16 9.13
N MET A 113 -12.81 -3.50 8.02
CA MET A 113 -13.79 -2.75 7.22
C MET A 113 -14.87 -3.66 6.65
N ILE A 114 -14.52 -4.86 6.17
CA ILE A 114 -15.47 -5.86 5.69
C ILE A 114 -16.39 -6.34 6.83
N ASN A 115 -15.82 -6.66 7.99
CA ASN A 115 -16.56 -7.15 9.15
C ASN A 115 -17.61 -6.14 9.63
N GLU A 116 -17.24 -4.87 9.70
CA GLU A 116 -18.12 -3.78 10.14
C GLU A 116 -19.00 -3.20 9.02
N LYS A 117 -18.84 -3.68 7.79
CA LYS A 117 -19.55 -3.19 6.59
C LYS A 117 -19.30 -1.71 6.33
N ILE A 118 -18.12 -1.24 6.67
CA ILE A 118 -17.63 0.08 6.31
C ILE A 118 -17.11 0.00 4.88
N HIS A 119 -17.55 0.94 4.03
CA HIS A 119 -17.08 1.00 2.65
C HIS A 119 -15.56 1.15 2.62
N PHE A 120 -14.91 0.37 1.75
CA PHE A 120 -13.46 0.36 1.62
C PHE A 120 -13.08 0.17 0.15
N GLU A 121 -12.26 1.05 -0.37
CA GLU A 121 -11.76 0.99 -1.75
C GLU A 121 -10.26 1.22 -1.81
N PHE A 122 -9.58 0.45 -2.65
CA PHE A 122 -8.13 0.52 -2.84
C PHE A 122 -7.75 0.09 -4.26
N SER A 123 -6.57 0.49 -4.69
CA SER A 123 -5.94 0.00 -5.91
C SER A 123 -4.54 -0.54 -5.62
N ASN A 124 -4.04 -1.40 -6.50
CA ASN A 124 -2.66 -1.83 -6.45
C ASN A 124 -1.79 -0.87 -7.27
N ASN A 125 -0.84 -0.24 -6.64
CA ASN A 125 0.10 0.65 -7.31
C ASN A 125 1.37 -0.11 -7.70
N PRO A 126 1.57 -0.43 -9.00
CA PRO A 126 2.71 -1.22 -9.44
C PRO A 126 4.05 -0.47 -9.30
N VAL A 127 4.03 0.86 -9.22
CA VAL A 127 5.25 1.66 -9.05
C VAL A 127 5.82 1.48 -7.64
N TYR A 128 4.93 1.44 -6.64
CA TYR A 128 5.32 1.28 -5.23
C TYR A 128 5.23 -0.17 -4.75
N ASN A 129 4.79 -1.08 -5.63
CA ASN A 129 4.51 -2.48 -5.30
C ASN A 129 3.72 -2.61 -3.99
N ALA A 130 2.66 -1.83 -3.86
CA ALA A 130 1.88 -1.71 -2.64
C ALA A 130 0.41 -1.38 -2.93
N ALA A 131 -0.46 -1.75 -1.99
CA ALA A 131 -1.84 -1.30 -1.99
C ALA A 131 -1.90 0.20 -1.64
N TYR A 132 -2.73 0.93 -2.38
CA TYR A 132 -3.07 2.32 -2.13
C TYR A 132 -4.53 2.41 -1.73
N VAL A 133 -4.79 2.90 -0.52
CA VAL A 133 -6.16 3.06 0.00
C VAL A 133 -6.73 4.36 -0.55
N GLU A 134 -7.75 4.23 -1.39
CA GLU A 134 -8.40 5.34 -2.08
C GLU A 134 -9.52 5.94 -1.24
N GLY A 135 -10.27 5.10 -0.51
CA GLY A 135 -11.42 5.54 0.27
C GLY A 135 -11.80 4.61 1.42
N ILE A 136 -12.20 5.21 2.55
CA ILE A 136 -12.81 4.53 3.70
C ILE A 136 -14.08 5.28 4.08
N GLY A 137 -15.18 4.56 4.34
CA GLY A 137 -16.46 5.17 4.72
C GLY A 137 -17.07 6.09 3.65
N ASN A 138 -16.73 5.85 2.36
CA ASN A 138 -17.05 6.72 1.21
C ASN A 138 -16.43 8.12 1.26
N LEU A 139 -15.40 8.32 2.09
CA LEU A 139 -14.52 9.49 2.05
C LEU A 139 -13.26 9.12 1.27
N TYR A 140 -13.00 9.84 0.19
CA TYR A 140 -11.92 9.58 -0.76
C TYR A 140 -10.85 10.67 -0.70
N GLU A 141 -9.70 10.38 -1.29
CA GLU A 141 -8.72 11.41 -1.59
C GLU A 141 -9.36 12.58 -2.36
N PHE A 142 -8.92 13.79 -2.08
CA PHE A 142 -9.42 15.05 -2.66
C PHE A 142 -10.87 15.45 -2.29
N ASP A 143 -11.56 14.69 -1.44
CA ASP A 143 -12.91 15.08 -0.99
C ASP A 143 -12.90 16.33 -0.08
N CYS A 144 -11.79 16.60 0.62
CA CYS A 144 -11.60 17.76 1.51
C CYS A 144 -10.41 18.63 1.07
N GLY A 145 -10.42 19.03 -0.20
CA GLY A 145 -9.33 19.81 -0.78
C GLY A 145 -8.26 18.98 -1.49
N SER A 146 -7.42 19.65 -2.29
CA SER A 146 -6.47 18.99 -3.19
C SER A 146 -5.30 18.28 -2.51
N LEU A 147 -5.12 18.43 -1.21
CA LEU A 147 -4.06 17.82 -0.41
C LEU A 147 -4.62 16.74 0.54
N SER A 148 -5.91 16.42 0.41
CA SER A 148 -6.57 15.50 1.31
C SER A 148 -6.50 14.04 0.84
N GLY A 149 -6.52 13.11 1.81
CA GLY A 149 -6.50 11.68 1.55
C GLY A 149 -6.25 10.86 2.83
N TRP A 150 -6.10 9.55 2.65
CA TRP A 150 -5.86 8.64 3.74
C TRP A 150 -4.36 8.38 3.94
N THR A 151 -3.92 8.44 5.19
CA THR A 151 -2.59 8.03 5.62
C THR A 151 -2.68 7.08 6.80
N TYR A 152 -1.59 6.37 7.11
CA TYR A 152 -1.56 5.49 8.28
C TYR A 152 -0.33 5.73 9.15
N SER A 153 -0.49 5.48 10.44
CA SER A 153 0.61 5.40 11.40
C SER A 153 0.60 4.07 12.16
N VAL A 154 1.76 3.66 12.62
CA VAL A 154 1.90 2.56 13.56
C VAL A 154 2.76 3.01 14.73
N ASN A 155 2.20 2.92 15.94
CA ASN A 155 2.84 3.40 17.16
C ASN A 155 3.27 4.88 17.07
N GLY A 156 2.44 5.71 16.41
CA GLY A 156 2.69 7.13 16.19
C GLY A 156 3.78 7.44 15.14
N TRP A 157 4.31 6.43 14.45
CA TRP A 157 5.23 6.63 13.33
C TRP A 157 4.49 6.47 12.00
N PHE A 158 4.71 7.43 11.09
CA PHE A 158 4.18 7.41 9.73
C PHE A 158 5.20 6.78 8.78
N PRO A 159 4.99 5.51 8.37
CA PRO A 159 5.90 4.86 7.42
C PRO A 159 5.89 5.56 6.06
N ASN A 160 7.05 5.66 5.43
CA ASN A 160 7.22 6.20 4.09
C ASN A 160 7.08 5.12 2.99
N TYR A 161 6.35 4.05 3.29
CA TYR A 161 6.04 2.96 2.35
C TYR A 161 4.60 2.47 2.52
N GLY A 162 4.09 1.73 1.52
CA GLY A 162 2.70 1.32 1.48
C GLY A 162 2.30 0.35 2.60
N CYS A 163 1.05 0.46 3.04
CA CYS A 163 0.49 -0.29 4.16
C CYS A 163 0.49 -1.82 3.97
N SER A 164 0.46 -2.30 2.74
CA SER A 164 0.57 -3.73 2.41
C SER A 164 2.01 -4.28 2.51
N ARG A 165 2.96 -3.43 2.89
CA ARG A 165 4.37 -3.79 3.09
C ARG A 165 4.81 -3.68 4.55
N TYR A 166 3.93 -3.26 5.45
CA TYR A 166 4.17 -3.20 6.89
C TYR A 166 3.57 -4.44 7.57
N LEU A 167 4.43 -5.35 8.07
CA LEU A 167 3.99 -6.52 8.84
C LEU A 167 3.60 -6.10 10.26
N VAL A 168 2.40 -6.49 10.66
CA VAL A 168 1.88 -6.20 11.99
C VAL A 168 2.56 -7.07 13.05
N SER A 169 2.84 -6.48 14.19
CA SER A 169 3.44 -7.13 15.35
C SER A 169 2.52 -7.03 16.58
N GLU A 170 2.76 -7.91 17.56
CA GLU A 170 2.03 -7.92 18.83
C GLU A 170 2.08 -6.56 19.51
N GLY A 171 0.90 -6.03 19.86
CA GLY A 171 0.74 -4.76 20.55
C GLY A 171 0.87 -3.51 19.67
N ASP A 172 0.98 -3.65 18.36
CA ASP A 172 0.98 -2.50 17.45
C ASP A 172 -0.32 -1.70 17.58
N ARG A 173 -0.20 -0.37 17.59
CA ARG A 173 -1.31 0.57 17.51
C ARG A 173 -1.35 1.15 16.10
N ILE A 174 -2.34 0.71 15.32
CA ILE A 174 -2.57 1.10 13.93
C ILE A 174 -3.62 2.21 13.90
N GLU A 175 -3.29 3.31 13.25
CA GLU A 175 -4.18 4.44 13.07
C GLU A 175 -4.29 4.77 11.57
N TRP A 176 -5.51 4.83 11.07
CA TRP A 176 -5.83 5.34 9.74
C TRP A 176 -6.46 6.72 9.90
N LEU A 177 -5.80 7.71 9.37
CA LEU A 177 -6.12 9.11 9.57
C LEU A 177 -6.42 9.78 8.23
N TYR A 178 -7.54 10.49 8.16
CA TYR A 178 -7.79 11.35 7.01
C TYR A 178 -7.05 12.65 7.21
N THR A 179 -6.19 13.02 6.28
CA THR A 179 -5.47 14.30 6.28
C THR A 179 -6.07 15.25 5.29
N CYS A 180 -6.08 16.55 5.60
CA CYS A 180 -6.44 17.64 4.68
C CYS A 180 -5.21 18.40 4.17
N ASP A 181 -4.00 18.05 4.66
CA ASP A 181 -2.75 18.76 4.34
C ASP A 181 -1.55 17.80 4.19
N LEU A 182 -1.69 16.75 3.34
CA LEU A 182 -0.62 15.79 3.02
C LEU A 182 0.05 15.15 4.26
N GLY A 183 -0.68 15.04 5.38
CA GLY A 183 -0.21 14.43 6.61
C GLY A 183 0.36 15.42 7.63
N GLU A 184 0.52 16.70 7.32
CA GLU A 184 1.04 17.69 8.27
C GLU A 184 0.08 17.92 9.45
N ASP A 185 -1.22 17.91 9.18
CA ASP A 185 -2.29 18.12 10.15
C ASP A 185 -2.53 16.92 11.10
N VAL A 186 -2.07 15.73 10.75
CA VAL A 186 -2.21 14.49 11.55
C VAL A 186 -0.89 14.04 12.18
N SER A 187 0.24 14.43 11.64
CA SER A 187 1.56 13.97 12.12
C SER A 187 2.04 14.67 13.40
N GLY A 188 1.24 15.63 13.92
CA GLY A 188 1.52 16.36 15.16
C GLY A 188 2.97 16.82 15.24
N THR A 189 3.39 17.69 14.31
CA THR A 189 4.79 18.11 14.15
C THR A 189 5.73 16.90 14.01
N MET A 190 6.01 16.50 12.80
CA MET A 190 7.20 15.67 12.55
C MET A 190 8.37 16.42 13.18
N GLN A 191 8.79 15.96 14.34
CA GLN A 191 9.95 16.52 15.01
C GLN A 191 11.13 16.31 14.09
N GLN A 192 11.68 17.42 13.68
CA GLN A 192 12.91 17.59 12.91
C GLN A 192 14.07 16.78 13.46
#